data_fa1f73768aa94821b712233b23f5b5e5
#
_entry.id   fa1f73768aa94821b712233b23f5b5e5
#
_cell.length_a   1.000
_cell.length_b   1.000
_cell.length_c   1.000
_cell.angle_alpha   90.00
_cell.angle_beta   90.00
_cell.angle_gamma   90.00
#
_symmetry.space_group_name_H-M   'P 1'
#
loop_
_entity.id
_entity.type
_entity.pdbx_description
1 polymer ?
#
loop_
_entity_poly.entity_id
_entity_poly.type
_entity_poly.pdbx_seq_one_letter_code
_entity_poly.pdbx_strand_id
1 'polypeptide(L)'
;DVARETELQFASELSNRLGNQVLLKREDNQPVFSFKLRGAYNKMAHLSPEALKRGVIAASAGNHAQGVALSASKMKCKAVIVMPITTPSVKIDAVKARGGSWVEVILHGESYSDAFKHAEFLEKKRGLTFVHPFDDPDVIAGQGTIAQEIFQQYQEPIDAVFVAIGGGGLISGIGEYVKAVSPKTKVIGVQASDSDAMNRSLKANKRIEMKDVGLFSDGTAVKLVGKETFRICKKVRSEEHTSELQSRLHLVCRL
;
A
#
# COMPACT_ATOMS: atom_id res chain seq x y z
N ASP A 1 13.55 -4.94 -13.27
CA ASP A 1 12.74 -3.74 -13.09
C ASP A 1 11.27 -4.03 -13.38
N VAL A 2 10.48 -4.15 -12.32
CA VAL A 2 9.06 -4.49 -12.40
C VAL A 2 8.20 -3.27 -12.12
N ALA A 3 8.54 -2.47 -11.11
CA ALA A 3 7.96 -1.15 -10.88
C ALA A 3 8.62 -0.11 -11.80
N ARG A 4 7.83 0.85 -12.24
CA ARG A 4 8.30 1.97 -13.06
C ARG A 4 8.58 3.18 -12.19
N GLU A 5 9.56 3.98 -12.55
CA GLU A 5 9.63 5.36 -12.10
C GLU A 5 8.44 6.11 -12.69
N THR A 6 7.58 6.64 -11.81
CA THR A 6 6.39 7.36 -12.25
C THR A 6 6.64 8.85 -12.29
N GLU A 7 5.87 9.56 -13.10
CA GLU A 7 5.96 11.00 -13.22
C GLU A 7 5.56 11.72 -11.93
N LEU A 8 6.25 12.81 -11.62
CA LEU A 8 5.82 13.81 -10.65
C LEU A 8 5.18 14.98 -11.44
N GLN A 9 3.87 14.89 -11.64
CA GLN A 9 3.10 15.76 -12.51
C GLN A 9 2.69 17.05 -11.81
N PHE A 10 2.90 18.21 -12.45
CA PHE A 10 2.36 19.47 -11.98
C PHE A 10 0.84 19.53 -12.21
N ALA A 11 0.09 19.82 -11.15
CA ALA A 11 -1.37 19.91 -11.17
C ALA A 11 -1.81 21.39 -11.28
N SER A 12 -1.81 21.96 -12.48
CA SER A 12 -2.03 23.39 -12.72
C SER A 12 -3.36 23.90 -12.16
N GLU A 13 -4.48 23.25 -12.45
CA GLU A 13 -5.79 23.66 -11.97
C GLU A 13 -5.90 23.62 -10.44
N LEU A 14 -5.38 22.55 -9.82
CA LEU A 14 -5.38 22.42 -8.36
C LEU A 14 -4.46 23.46 -7.73
N SER A 15 -3.31 23.72 -8.33
CA SER A 15 -2.36 24.75 -7.89
C SER A 15 -2.99 26.14 -7.92
N ASN A 16 -3.63 26.50 -9.01
CA ASN A 16 -4.32 27.79 -9.15
C ASN A 16 -5.46 27.93 -8.13
N ARG A 17 -6.26 26.87 -7.94
CA ARG A 17 -7.38 26.87 -6.99
C ARG A 17 -6.93 27.04 -5.55
N LEU A 18 -5.79 26.46 -5.18
CA LEU A 18 -5.28 26.48 -3.81
C LEU A 18 -4.28 27.60 -3.54
N GLY A 19 -3.84 28.34 -4.58
CA GLY A 19 -2.78 29.33 -4.46
C GLY A 19 -1.44 28.74 -4.02
N ASN A 20 -1.17 27.49 -4.40
CA ASN A 20 0.03 26.73 -4.02
C ASN A 20 0.56 25.93 -5.21
N GLN A 21 1.82 25.54 -5.19
CA GLN A 21 2.36 24.59 -6.16
C GLN A 21 2.03 23.16 -5.71
N VAL A 22 1.20 22.47 -6.48
CA VAL A 22 0.77 21.10 -6.20
C VAL A 22 1.32 20.15 -7.25
N LEU A 23 2.01 19.12 -6.78
CA LEU A 23 2.58 18.05 -7.59
C LEU A 23 1.90 16.73 -7.24
N LEU A 24 1.62 15.91 -8.25
CA LEU A 24 1.00 14.59 -8.11
C LEU A 24 1.99 13.51 -8.50
N LYS A 25 2.36 12.64 -7.58
CA LYS A 25 3.12 11.44 -7.89
C LYS A 25 2.20 10.36 -8.43
N ARG A 26 2.31 10.08 -9.73
CA ARG A 26 1.35 9.31 -10.52
C ARG A 26 1.53 7.80 -10.39
N GLU A 27 1.34 7.26 -9.18
CA GLU A 27 1.41 5.81 -8.93
C GLU A 27 0.27 5.00 -9.59
N ASP A 28 -0.77 5.66 -10.05
CA ASP A 28 -1.79 5.10 -10.93
C ASP A 28 -1.25 4.69 -12.32
N ASN A 29 -0.10 5.22 -12.73
CA ASN A 29 0.59 4.83 -13.97
C ASN A 29 1.46 3.57 -13.82
N GLN A 30 1.52 2.96 -12.65
CA GLN A 30 2.16 1.65 -12.49
C GLN A 30 1.42 0.57 -13.31
N PRO A 31 2.11 -0.52 -13.74
CA PRO A 31 1.49 -1.60 -14.51
C PRO A 31 0.27 -2.26 -13.85
N VAL A 32 0.14 -2.12 -12.52
CA VAL A 32 -1.01 -2.60 -11.74
C VAL A 32 -1.90 -1.46 -11.25
N PHE A 33 -1.73 -0.26 -11.79
CA PHE A 33 -2.46 0.97 -11.44
C PHE A 33 -2.37 1.33 -9.96
N SER A 34 -1.28 0.96 -9.29
CA SER A 34 -1.08 1.19 -7.86
C SER A 34 0.38 1.03 -7.44
N PHE A 35 0.77 1.79 -6.42
CA PHE A 35 2.06 1.70 -5.74
C PHE A 35 2.37 0.33 -5.11
N LYS A 36 1.35 -0.50 -4.88
CA LYS A 36 1.48 -1.80 -4.19
C LYS A 36 2.51 -2.74 -4.83
N LEU A 37 2.76 -2.58 -6.12
CA LEU A 37 3.76 -3.33 -6.86
C LEU A 37 5.16 -3.15 -6.26
N ARG A 38 5.52 -1.94 -5.84
CA ARG A 38 6.85 -1.60 -5.31
C ARG A 38 7.20 -2.45 -4.09
N GLY A 39 6.33 -2.42 -3.08
CA GLY A 39 6.55 -3.20 -1.85
C GLY A 39 6.45 -4.70 -2.07
N ALA A 40 5.50 -5.17 -2.89
CA ALA A 40 5.38 -6.59 -3.19
C ALA A 40 6.65 -7.12 -3.90
N TYR A 41 7.12 -6.42 -4.92
CA TYR A 41 8.33 -6.78 -5.63
C TYR A 41 9.57 -6.70 -4.74
N ASN A 42 9.72 -5.62 -3.97
CA ASN A 42 10.87 -5.46 -3.08
C ASN A 42 10.96 -6.59 -2.05
N LYS A 43 9.83 -6.96 -1.43
CA LYS A 43 9.79 -8.12 -0.52
C LYS A 43 10.24 -9.39 -1.21
N MET A 44 9.69 -9.68 -2.37
CA MET A 44 10.01 -10.91 -3.10
C MET A 44 11.47 -10.93 -3.58
N ALA A 45 12.03 -9.78 -3.98
CA ALA A 45 13.41 -9.66 -4.42
C ALA A 45 14.44 -9.90 -3.29
N HIS A 46 14.06 -9.71 -2.03
CA HIS A 46 14.91 -9.99 -0.87
C HIS A 46 14.77 -11.43 -0.33
N LEU A 47 13.92 -12.25 -0.94
CA LEU A 47 13.81 -13.65 -0.54
C LEU A 47 14.99 -14.48 -1.05
N SER A 48 15.41 -15.47 -0.24
CA SER A 48 16.41 -16.43 -0.69
C SER A 48 15.92 -17.26 -1.89
N PRO A 49 16.84 -17.79 -2.72
CA PRO A 49 16.45 -18.66 -3.83
C PRO A 49 15.56 -19.84 -3.39
N GLU A 50 15.81 -20.40 -2.22
CA GLU A 50 15.03 -21.51 -1.66
C GLU A 50 13.62 -21.06 -1.28
N ALA A 51 13.45 -19.84 -0.72
CA ALA A 51 12.15 -19.28 -0.40
C ALA A 51 11.36 -18.97 -1.67
N LEU A 52 12.00 -18.39 -2.68
CA LEU A 52 11.38 -18.16 -4.00
C LEU A 52 10.96 -19.48 -4.68
N LYS A 53 11.77 -20.53 -4.57
CA LYS A 53 11.44 -21.84 -5.12
C LYS A 53 10.23 -22.48 -4.45
N ARG A 54 10.07 -22.30 -3.11
CA ARG A 54 8.86 -22.74 -2.41
C ARG A 54 7.63 -21.94 -2.83
N GLY A 55 7.82 -20.67 -3.10
CA GLY A 55 6.76 -19.75 -3.51
C GLY A 55 6.29 -18.82 -2.40
N VAL A 56 5.40 -17.92 -2.77
CA VAL A 56 4.85 -16.88 -1.88
C VAL A 56 3.34 -17.01 -1.75
N ILE A 57 2.79 -16.37 -0.71
CA ILE A 57 1.34 -16.30 -0.51
C ILE A 57 0.93 -14.90 -0.06
N ALA A 58 -0.24 -14.45 -0.48
CA ALA A 58 -0.84 -13.21 -0.02
C ALA A 58 -2.36 -13.36 0.14
N ALA A 59 -2.93 -12.60 1.08
CA ALA A 59 -4.37 -12.42 1.22
C ALA A 59 -4.75 -11.02 0.74
N SER A 60 -5.43 -10.93 -0.39
CA SER A 60 -5.91 -9.64 -0.92
C SER A 60 -6.80 -9.86 -2.14
N ALA A 61 -7.88 -9.08 -2.24
CA ALA A 61 -8.75 -9.03 -3.41
C ALA A 61 -8.52 -7.78 -4.30
N GLY A 62 -7.48 -6.98 -4.00
CA GLY A 62 -7.25 -5.68 -4.65
C GLY A 62 -5.85 -5.51 -5.22
N ASN A 63 -5.35 -4.28 -5.10
CA ASN A 63 -4.08 -3.84 -5.69
C ASN A 63 -2.86 -4.65 -5.22
N HIS A 64 -2.85 -5.09 -3.95
CA HIS A 64 -1.75 -5.90 -3.44
C HIS A 64 -1.69 -7.27 -4.12
N ALA A 65 -2.83 -7.91 -4.32
CA ALA A 65 -2.91 -9.18 -5.06
C ALA A 65 -2.33 -9.05 -6.48
N GLN A 66 -2.67 -7.97 -7.18
CA GLN A 66 -2.15 -7.70 -8.52
C GLN A 66 -0.65 -7.42 -8.50
N GLY A 67 -0.15 -6.70 -7.48
CA GLY A 67 1.28 -6.44 -7.29
C GLY A 67 2.06 -7.73 -7.08
N VAL A 68 1.60 -8.62 -6.19
CA VAL A 68 2.21 -9.93 -5.95
C VAL A 68 2.15 -10.80 -7.21
N ALA A 69 1.01 -10.83 -7.90
CA ALA A 69 0.82 -11.62 -9.12
C ALA A 69 1.79 -11.22 -10.23
N LEU A 70 1.92 -9.92 -10.51
CA LEU A 70 2.85 -9.43 -11.52
C LEU A 70 4.31 -9.70 -11.11
N SER A 71 4.66 -9.48 -9.85
CA SER A 71 6.01 -9.78 -9.34
C SER A 71 6.33 -11.26 -9.49
N ALA A 72 5.40 -12.14 -9.14
CA ALA A 72 5.55 -13.59 -9.25
C ALA A 72 5.81 -14.02 -10.71
N SER A 73 5.02 -13.48 -11.65
CA SER A 73 5.19 -13.74 -13.09
C SER A 73 6.57 -13.29 -13.59
N LYS A 74 7.00 -12.07 -13.22
CA LYS A 74 8.29 -11.51 -13.64
C LYS A 74 9.48 -12.25 -13.05
N MET A 75 9.36 -12.70 -11.80
CA MET A 75 10.43 -13.45 -11.10
C MET A 75 10.36 -14.96 -11.32
N LYS A 76 9.35 -15.46 -12.07
CA LYS A 76 9.11 -16.88 -12.27
C LYS A 76 8.97 -17.65 -10.95
N CYS A 77 8.31 -17.02 -9.97
CA CYS A 77 8.05 -17.56 -8.65
C CYS A 77 6.57 -17.94 -8.52
N LYS A 78 6.26 -19.09 -7.93
CA LYS A 78 4.86 -19.46 -7.67
C LYS A 78 4.26 -18.56 -6.58
N ALA A 79 3.03 -18.08 -6.81
CA ALA A 79 2.29 -17.30 -5.83
C ALA A 79 0.88 -17.85 -5.63
N VAL A 80 0.47 -17.95 -4.38
CA VAL A 80 -0.91 -18.26 -3.99
C VAL A 80 -1.58 -16.96 -3.52
N ILE A 81 -2.71 -16.62 -4.12
CA ILE A 81 -3.50 -15.44 -3.74
C ILE A 81 -4.83 -15.91 -3.18
N VAL A 82 -5.04 -15.65 -1.89
CA VAL A 82 -6.30 -16.00 -1.22
C VAL A 82 -7.22 -14.78 -1.21
N MET A 83 -8.45 -14.97 -1.69
CA MET A 83 -9.47 -13.93 -1.78
C MET A 83 -10.77 -14.41 -1.14
N PRO A 84 -11.62 -13.52 -0.60
CA PRO A 84 -12.99 -13.87 -0.24
C PRO A 84 -13.79 -14.39 -1.43
N ILE A 85 -14.74 -15.28 -1.20
CA ILE A 85 -15.66 -15.79 -2.24
C ILE A 85 -16.53 -14.68 -2.83
N THR A 86 -16.73 -13.59 -2.09
CA THR A 86 -17.48 -12.40 -2.50
C THR A 86 -16.70 -11.50 -3.47
N THR A 87 -15.45 -11.85 -3.82
CA THR A 87 -14.62 -11.03 -4.71
C THR A 87 -15.20 -11.00 -6.12
N PRO A 88 -15.43 -9.82 -6.72
CA PRO A 88 -15.92 -9.70 -8.08
C PRO A 88 -14.97 -10.37 -9.10
N SER A 89 -15.54 -11.03 -10.12
CA SER A 89 -14.79 -11.74 -11.15
C SER A 89 -13.73 -10.87 -11.83
N VAL A 90 -14.05 -9.60 -12.10
CA VAL A 90 -13.12 -8.65 -12.71
C VAL A 90 -11.80 -8.49 -11.90
N LYS A 91 -11.87 -8.56 -10.57
CA LYS A 91 -10.66 -8.50 -9.71
C LYS A 91 -9.88 -9.83 -9.77
N ILE A 92 -10.58 -10.95 -9.81
CA ILE A 92 -9.97 -12.30 -9.95
C ILE A 92 -9.26 -12.41 -11.31
N ASP A 93 -9.93 -12.01 -12.37
CA ASP A 93 -9.40 -12.07 -13.73
C ASP A 93 -8.20 -11.14 -13.92
N ALA A 94 -8.23 -9.95 -13.31
CA ALA A 94 -7.09 -9.05 -13.30
C ALA A 94 -5.83 -9.65 -12.65
N VAL A 95 -5.99 -10.39 -11.56
CA VAL A 95 -4.88 -11.11 -10.91
C VAL A 95 -4.37 -12.25 -11.77
N LYS A 96 -5.27 -13.08 -12.31
CA LYS A 96 -4.91 -14.18 -13.22
C LYS A 96 -4.20 -13.68 -14.48
N ALA A 97 -4.68 -12.60 -15.08
CA ALA A 97 -4.07 -12.02 -16.28
C ALA A 97 -2.63 -11.54 -16.04
N ARG A 98 -2.35 -10.97 -14.85
CA ARG A 98 -0.99 -10.49 -14.49
C ARG A 98 -0.05 -11.62 -14.09
N GLY A 99 -0.58 -12.62 -13.39
CA GLY A 99 0.21 -13.73 -12.87
C GLY A 99 0.44 -14.87 -13.87
N GLY A 100 -0.48 -15.06 -14.83
CA GLY A 100 -0.44 -16.16 -15.78
C GLY A 100 -0.37 -17.52 -15.07
N SER A 101 0.49 -18.40 -15.55
CA SER A 101 0.71 -19.74 -14.98
C SER A 101 1.46 -19.75 -13.63
N TRP A 102 1.89 -18.57 -13.16
CA TRP A 102 2.63 -18.44 -11.90
C TRP A 102 1.74 -18.21 -10.69
N VAL A 103 0.44 -17.98 -10.91
CA VAL A 103 -0.49 -17.63 -9.84
C VAL A 103 -1.61 -18.66 -9.71
N GLU A 104 -1.80 -19.15 -8.49
CA GLU A 104 -2.97 -19.91 -8.04
C GLU A 104 -3.88 -18.96 -7.23
N VAL A 105 -5.13 -18.80 -7.66
CA VAL A 105 -6.14 -18.04 -6.89
C VAL A 105 -7.02 -19.02 -6.12
N ILE A 106 -7.11 -18.82 -4.81
CA ILE A 106 -7.96 -19.59 -3.90
C ILE A 106 -9.04 -18.67 -3.36
N LEU A 107 -10.30 -19.03 -3.54
CA LEU A 107 -11.44 -18.34 -2.95
C LEU A 107 -11.82 -19.02 -1.64
N HIS A 108 -11.81 -18.26 -0.51
CA HIS A 108 -12.13 -18.80 0.80
C HIS A 108 -12.73 -17.77 1.74
N GLY A 109 -13.81 -18.18 2.44
CA GLY A 109 -14.52 -17.34 3.39
C GLY A 109 -15.26 -16.16 2.76
N GLU A 110 -16.04 -15.44 3.55
CA GLU A 110 -16.84 -14.32 3.06
C GLU A 110 -16.15 -12.97 3.27
N SER A 111 -15.22 -12.90 4.21
CA SER A 111 -14.52 -11.68 4.61
C SER A 111 -13.02 -11.72 4.30
N TYR A 112 -12.40 -10.53 4.29
CA TYR A 112 -10.94 -10.43 4.25
C TYR A 112 -10.27 -11.20 5.40
N SER A 113 -10.85 -11.16 6.61
CA SER A 113 -10.29 -11.85 7.77
C SER A 113 -10.28 -13.38 7.60
N ASP A 114 -11.29 -13.94 6.94
CA ASP A 114 -11.35 -15.37 6.67
C ASP A 114 -10.29 -15.76 5.62
N ALA A 115 -10.19 -15.00 4.55
CA ALA A 115 -9.16 -15.19 3.54
C ALA A 115 -7.75 -15.06 4.13
N PHE A 116 -7.54 -14.10 5.02
CA PHE A 116 -6.25 -13.89 5.69
C PHE A 116 -5.88 -15.08 6.58
N LYS A 117 -6.78 -15.55 7.45
CA LYS A 117 -6.55 -16.74 8.30
C LYS A 117 -6.26 -17.98 7.45
N HIS A 118 -6.97 -18.13 6.34
CA HIS A 118 -6.73 -19.26 5.45
C HIS A 118 -5.36 -19.16 4.76
N ALA A 119 -4.95 -17.96 4.39
CA ALA A 119 -3.61 -17.74 3.85
C ALA A 119 -2.51 -18.08 4.88
N GLU A 120 -2.66 -17.69 6.15
CA GLU A 120 -1.73 -18.08 7.22
C GLU A 120 -1.68 -19.61 7.44
N PHE A 121 -2.83 -20.27 7.32
CA PHE A 121 -2.87 -21.75 7.38
C PHE A 121 -2.09 -22.39 6.21
N LEU A 122 -2.30 -21.90 4.98
CA LEU A 122 -1.62 -22.40 3.81
C LEU A 122 -0.14 -22.06 3.78
N GLU A 123 0.26 -20.88 4.27
CA GLU A 123 1.65 -20.49 4.48
C GLU A 123 2.41 -21.60 5.24
N LYS A 124 1.88 -21.98 6.42
CA LYS A 124 2.49 -23.02 7.26
C LYS A 124 2.43 -24.40 6.62
N LYS A 125 1.28 -24.76 6.04
CA LYS A 125 1.05 -26.09 5.45
C LYS A 125 1.92 -26.34 4.22
N ARG A 126 2.13 -25.31 3.37
CA ARG A 126 2.87 -25.43 2.11
C ARG A 126 4.30 -24.89 2.20
N GLY A 127 4.71 -24.32 3.34
CA GLY A 127 6.04 -23.70 3.55
C GLY A 127 6.27 -22.46 2.69
N LEU A 128 5.19 -21.73 2.35
CA LEU A 128 5.24 -20.52 1.54
C LEU A 128 5.71 -19.32 2.36
N THR A 129 6.17 -18.25 1.69
CA THR A 129 6.50 -16.99 2.36
C THR A 129 5.34 -16.00 2.22
N PHE A 130 4.84 -15.49 3.34
CA PHE A 130 3.76 -14.51 3.33
C PHE A 130 4.27 -13.14 2.86
N VAL A 131 3.61 -12.55 1.86
CA VAL A 131 3.86 -11.18 1.40
C VAL A 131 2.77 -10.29 1.96
N HIS A 132 3.06 -9.64 3.10
CA HIS A 132 2.09 -8.82 3.81
C HIS A 132 1.77 -7.53 3.04
N PRO A 133 0.51 -7.05 3.00
CA PRO A 133 0.12 -5.89 2.19
C PRO A 133 0.67 -4.54 2.68
N PHE A 134 1.22 -4.46 3.91
CA PHE A 134 1.74 -3.21 4.49
C PHE A 134 2.66 -3.37 5.70
N ASP A 135 2.53 -4.43 6.53
CA ASP A 135 3.24 -4.58 7.82
C ASP A 135 4.44 -5.52 7.69
N ASP A 136 5.36 -5.18 6.82
CA ASP A 136 6.59 -5.91 6.56
C ASP A 136 7.70 -4.90 6.21
N PRO A 137 8.90 -4.98 6.81
CA PRO A 137 9.98 -4.02 6.57
C PRO A 137 10.38 -3.89 5.11
N ASP A 138 10.47 -5.01 4.37
CA ASP A 138 10.83 -4.99 2.95
C ASP A 138 9.71 -4.38 2.09
N VAL A 139 8.44 -4.64 2.45
CA VAL A 139 7.29 -4.00 1.79
C VAL A 139 7.30 -2.49 2.05
N ILE A 140 7.53 -2.07 3.28
CA ILE A 140 7.63 -0.65 3.67
C ILE A 140 8.77 0.03 2.91
N ALA A 141 9.95 -0.59 2.87
CA ALA A 141 11.11 -0.05 2.14
C ALA A 141 10.82 0.11 0.64
N GLY A 142 10.15 -0.85 0.02
CA GLY A 142 9.71 -0.75 -1.37
C GLY A 142 8.80 0.45 -1.62
N GLN A 143 7.89 0.77 -0.69
CA GLN A 143 7.05 1.98 -0.80
C GLN A 143 7.86 3.27 -0.63
N GLY A 144 8.95 3.24 0.14
CA GLY A 144 9.86 4.37 0.33
C GLY A 144 10.53 4.85 -0.95
N THR A 145 10.67 3.99 -1.96
CA THR A 145 11.23 4.37 -3.28
C THR A 145 10.43 5.48 -3.96
N ILE A 146 9.16 5.65 -3.62
CA ILE A 146 8.33 6.76 -4.11
C ILE A 146 8.91 8.10 -3.65
N ALA A 147 9.27 8.22 -2.38
CA ALA A 147 9.87 9.45 -1.87
C ALA A 147 11.25 9.68 -2.49
N GLN A 148 12.06 8.64 -2.67
CA GLN A 148 13.33 8.74 -3.37
C GLN A 148 13.14 9.36 -4.77
N GLU A 149 12.20 8.85 -5.56
CA GLU A 149 11.89 9.38 -6.89
C GLU A 149 11.40 10.83 -6.84
N ILE A 150 10.55 11.19 -5.86
CA ILE A 150 10.07 12.57 -5.68
C ILE A 150 11.24 13.53 -5.51
N PHE A 151 12.18 13.22 -4.60
CA PHE A 151 13.34 14.08 -4.35
C PHE A 151 14.39 14.04 -5.48
N GLN A 152 14.38 13.04 -6.34
CA GLN A 152 15.20 13.01 -7.56
C GLN A 152 14.57 13.86 -8.68
N GLN A 153 13.24 13.87 -8.81
CA GLN A 153 12.51 14.57 -9.86
C GLN A 153 12.26 16.05 -9.53
N TYR A 154 12.32 16.43 -8.25
CA TYR A 154 12.07 17.81 -7.81
C TYR A 154 13.10 18.23 -6.78
N GLN A 155 13.93 19.24 -7.14
CA GLN A 155 15.08 19.68 -6.36
C GLN A 155 14.77 20.89 -5.45
N GLU A 156 13.62 21.53 -5.64
CA GLU A 156 13.20 22.66 -4.80
C GLU A 156 12.69 22.18 -3.44
N PRO A 157 12.68 23.02 -2.41
CA PRO A 157 12.12 22.67 -1.11
C PRO A 157 10.65 22.21 -1.20
N ILE A 158 10.34 21.11 -0.52
CA ILE A 158 8.98 20.57 -0.40
C ILE A 158 8.46 20.88 1.00
N ASP A 159 7.37 21.66 1.10
CA ASP A 159 6.78 21.99 2.39
C ASP A 159 6.06 20.80 3.01
N ALA A 160 5.29 20.06 2.22
CA ALA A 160 4.51 18.93 2.71
C ALA A 160 4.30 17.84 1.65
N VAL A 161 4.28 16.59 2.12
CA VAL A 161 3.88 15.41 1.33
C VAL A 161 2.62 14.82 1.94
N PHE A 162 1.54 14.79 1.17
CA PHE A 162 0.26 14.19 1.56
C PHE A 162 0.21 12.75 1.12
N VAL A 163 -0.07 11.84 2.06
CA VAL A 163 0.01 10.39 1.82
C VAL A 163 -1.26 9.70 2.30
N ALA A 164 -1.91 8.95 1.42
CA ALA A 164 -3.05 8.13 1.78
C ALA A 164 -2.65 7.01 2.76
N ILE A 165 -3.47 6.79 3.79
CA ILE A 165 -3.24 5.75 4.80
C ILE A 165 -4.38 4.74 4.81
N GLY A 166 -4.04 3.46 4.56
CA GLY A 166 -4.82 2.32 4.99
C GLY A 166 -4.13 1.65 6.19
N GLY A 167 -3.40 0.56 5.96
CA GLY A 167 -2.61 -0.12 7.01
C GLY A 167 -1.31 0.58 7.42
N GLY A 168 -0.91 1.65 6.74
CA GLY A 168 0.23 2.49 7.09
C GLY A 168 1.53 2.23 6.32
N GLY A 169 1.57 1.22 5.43
CA GLY A 169 2.82 0.86 4.72
C GLY A 169 3.38 1.97 3.83
N LEU A 170 2.50 2.67 3.09
CA LEU A 170 2.92 3.74 2.20
C LEU A 170 3.51 4.92 2.97
N ILE A 171 2.79 5.45 3.95
CA ILE A 171 3.26 6.59 4.74
C ILE A 171 4.49 6.26 5.58
N SER A 172 4.62 5.01 6.03
CA SER A 172 5.81 4.55 6.74
C SER A 172 7.05 4.62 5.86
N GLY A 173 6.98 4.07 4.65
CA GLY A 173 8.11 4.08 3.71
C GLY A 173 8.46 5.50 3.25
N ILE A 174 7.46 6.27 2.80
CA ILE A 174 7.66 7.67 2.40
C ILE A 174 8.20 8.50 3.57
N GLY A 175 7.59 8.37 4.75
CA GLY A 175 7.92 9.17 5.92
C GLY A 175 9.34 8.94 6.43
N GLU A 176 9.81 7.70 6.52
CA GLU A 176 11.20 7.40 6.91
C GLU A 176 12.19 8.03 5.93
N TYR A 177 11.96 7.91 4.63
CA TYR A 177 12.82 8.52 3.63
C TYR A 177 12.81 10.04 3.71
N VAL A 178 11.61 10.66 3.72
CA VAL A 178 11.46 12.13 3.80
C VAL A 178 12.16 12.68 5.04
N LYS A 179 11.96 12.06 6.20
CA LYS A 179 12.58 12.53 7.44
C LYS A 179 14.10 12.34 7.47
N ALA A 180 14.62 11.40 6.72
CA ALA A 180 16.07 11.21 6.58
C ALA A 180 16.72 12.29 5.69
N VAL A 181 16.08 12.65 4.56
CA VAL A 181 16.69 13.57 3.56
C VAL A 181 16.23 15.02 3.69
N SER A 182 15.00 15.26 4.18
CA SER A 182 14.41 16.60 4.36
C SER A 182 13.57 16.65 5.64
N PRO A 183 14.19 16.73 6.83
CA PRO A 183 13.48 16.66 8.11
C PRO A 183 12.43 17.76 8.31
N LYS A 184 12.58 18.91 7.64
CA LYS A 184 11.64 20.04 7.69
C LYS A 184 10.35 19.77 6.91
N THR A 185 10.40 18.95 5.87
CA THR A 185 9.22 18.58 5.07
C THR A 185 8.17 17.89 5.95
N LYS A 186 6.96 18.39 5.94
CA LYS A 186 5.84 17.79 6.67
C LYS A 186 5.37 16.51 5.96
N VAL A 187 5.11 15.45 6.72
CA VAL A 187 4.47 14.23 6.22
C VAL A 187 3.07 14.16 6.81
N ILE A 188 2.07 14.32 5.95
CA ILE A 188 0.67 14.45 6.34
C ILE A 188 -0.09 13.22 5.85
N GLY A 189 -0.63 12.46 6.80
CA GLY A 189 -1.45 11.30 6.50
C GLY A 189 -2.89 11.68 6.19
N VAL A 190 -3.48 11.07 5.18
CA VAL A 190 -4.88 11.27 4.78
C VAL A 190 -5.63 9.94 4.87
N GLN A 191 -6.74 9.93 5.60
CA GLN A 191 -7.62 8.76 5.73
C GLN A 191 -9.08 9.14 5.46
N ALA A 192 -9.88 8.16 5.02
CA ALA A 192 -11.32 8.29 5.02
C ALA A 192 -11.86 8.26 6.46
N SER A 193 -12.82 9.13 6.80
CA SER A 193 -13.33 9.30 8.17
C SER A 193 -13.98 8.03 8.73
N ASP A 194 -14.51 7.19 7.85
CA ASP A 194 -15.13 5.90 8.16
C ASP A 194 -14.13 4.72 8.18
N SER A 195 -12.84 4.98 7.92
CA SER A 195 -11.76 3.98 7.98
C SER A 195 -10.46 4.57 8.53
N ASP A 196 -10.55 5.37 9.59
CA ASP A 196 -9.45 6.14 10.19
C ASP A 196 -8.68 5.40 11.32
N ALA A 197 -8.47 4.11 11.16
CA ALA A 197 -7.82 3.26 12.18
C ALA A 197 -6.44 3.79 12.65
N MET A 198 -5.62 4.38 11.75
CA MET A 198 -4.33 4.95 12.13
C MET A 198 -4.50 6.19 13.00
N ASN A 199 -5.38 7.12 12.62
CA ASN A 199 -5.67 8.33 13.39
C ASN A 199 -6.13 7.99 14.81
N ARG A 200 -7.12 7.09 14.95
CA ARG A 200 -7.60 6.61 16.27
C ARG A 200 -6.48 5.97 17.07
N SER A 201 -5.66 5.15 16.42
CA SER A 201 -4.55 4.45 17.08
C SER A 201 -3.49 5.43 17.58
N LEU A 202 -3.16 6.45 16.79
CA LEU A 202 -2.19 7.48 17.17
C LEU A 202 -2.71 8.35 18.31
N LYS A 203 -3.98 8.76 18.29
CA LYS A 203 -4.63 9.52 19.39
C LYS A 203 -4.68 8.69 20.67
N ALA A 204 -5.00 7.42 20.59
CA ALA A 204 -5.03 6.52 21.75
C ALA A 204 -3.65 6.01 22.19
N ASN A 205 -2.59 6.33 21.47
CA ASN A 205 -1.23 5.81 21.68
C ASN A 205 -1.14 4.28 21.72
N LYS A 206 -2.09 3.59 21.13
CA LYS A 206 -2.16 2.12 20.99
C LYS A 206 -2.93 1.76 19.73
N ARG A 207 -2.65 0.61 19.13
CA ARG A 207 -3.42 0.14 17.97
C ARG A 207 -4.88 -0.10 18.38
N ILE A 208 -5.78 0.53 17.63
CA ILE A 208 -7.24 0.39 17.79
C ILE A 208 -7.77 -0.41 16.62
N GLU A 209 -8.49 -1.47 16.91
CA GLU A 209 -9.25 -2.23 15.92
C GLU A 209 -10.63 -1.61 15.76
N MET A 210 -10.96 -1.24 14.52
CA MET A 210 -12.29 -0.72 14.18
C MET A 210 -13.28 -1.85 14.03
N LYS A 211 -14.46 -1.68 14.58
CA LYS A 211 -15.56 -2.64 14.44
C LYS A 211 -15.97 -2.78 12.97
N ASP A 212 -16.16 -1.64 12.30
CA ASP A 212 -16.55 -1.55 10.90
C ASP A 212 -15.69 -0.51 10.18
N VAL A 213 -15.56 -0.63 8.86
CA VAL A 213 -14.87 0.30 7.97
C VAL A 213 -15.74 0.59 6.77
N GLY A 214 -15.71 1.84 6.30
CA GLY A 214 -16.42 2.25 5.10
C GLY A 214 -15.86 1.59 3.85
N LEU A 215 -16.71 1.39 2.85
CA LEU A 215 -16.37 0.73 1.59
C LEU A 215 -16.08 1.73 0.47
N PHE A 216 -16.25 3.03 0.70
CA PHE A 216 -16.05 4.05 -0.32
C PHE A 216 -14.60 4.06 -0.86
N SER A 217 -13.62 3.91 0.02
CA SER A 217 -12.20 3.83 -0.34
C SER A 217 -11.66 2.43 0.01
N ASP A 218 -12.09 1.41 -0.74
CA ASP A 218 -11.80 0.00 -0.45
C ASP A 218 -10.28 -0.29 -0.35
N GLY A 219 -9.47 0.41 -1.14
CA GLY A 219 -8.00 0.29 -1.11
C GLY A 219 -7.34 0.75 0.20
N THR A 220 -8.04 1.55 1.03
CA THR A 220 -7.57 2.05 2.33
C THR A 220 -8.40 1.56 3.52
N ALA A 221 -9.44 0.79 3.29
CA ALA A 221 -10.36 0.27 4.30
C ALA A 221 -9.69 -0.84 5.14
N VAL A 222 -8.99 -0.47 6.20
CA VAL A 222 -8.25 -1.38 7.08
C VAL A 222 -8.76 -1.24 8.50
N LYS A 223 -9.23 -2.35 9.09
CA LYS A 223 -9.75 -2.36 10.48
C LYS A 223 -8.66 -2.17 11.53
N LEU A 224 -7.47 -2.72 11.31
CA LEU A 224 -6.36 -2.67 12.25
C LEU A 224 -5.06 -2.38 11.50
N VAL A 225 -4.37 -1.31 11.89
CA VAL A 225 -3.06 -0.94 11.36
C VAL A 225 -1.98 -1.94 11.78
N GLY A 226 -0.87 -1.99 11.04
CA GLY A 226 0.25 -2.86 11.38
C GLY A 226 0.95 -2.48 12.68
N LYS A 227 1.74 -3.38 13.24
CA LYS A 227 2.58 -3.09 14.42
C LYS A 227 3.73 -2.17 14.02
N GLU A 228 4.45 -2.54 12.99
CA GLU A 228 5.61 -1.82 12.52
C GLU A 228 5.20 -0.48 11.88
N THR A 229 4.15 -0.49 11.06
CA THR A 229 3.65 0.75 10.46
C THR A 229 3.15 1.74 11.52
N PHE A 230 2.50 1.27 12.59
CA PHE A 230 2.10 2.13 13.72
C PHE A 230 3.32 2.72 14.43
N ARG A 231 4.35 1.90 14.71
CA ARG A 231 5.61 2.34 15.33
C ARG A 231 6.28 3.43 14.50
N ILE A 232 6.37 3.23 13.19
CA ILE A 232 6.99 4.19 12.27
C ILE A 232 6.15 5.46 12.17
N CYS A 233 4.83 5.37 11.97
CA CYS A 233 3.96 6.53 11.88
C CYS A 233 4.03 7.43 13.12
N LYS A 234 4.17 6.87 14.31
CA LYS A 234 4.40 7.64 15.55
C LYS A 234 5.66 8.51 15.47
N LYS A 235 6.70 8.03 14.79
CA LYS A 235 8.00 8.70 14.67
C LYS A 235 8.03 9.75 13.57
N VAL A 236 7.46 9.45 12.40
CA VAL A 236 7.65 10.25 11.17
C VAL A 236 6.58 11.31 10.93
N ARG A 237 5.43 11.21 11.57
CA ARG A 237 4.34 12.18 11.38
C ARG A 237 4.75 13.57 11.89
N SER A 238 4.39 14.58 11.13
CA SER A 238 4.69 15.97 11.49
C SER A 238 3.55 16.67 12.23
N GLU A 239 2.27 16.34 11.95
CA GLU A 239 1.08 16.92 12.60
C GLU A 239 -0.18 16.05 12.38
N GLU A 240 -1.19 16.23 13.26
CA GLU A 240 -2.50 15.58 13.17
C GLU A 240 -3.48 16.47 12.38
N HIS A 241 -3.69 16.20 11.11
CA HIS A 241 -4.80 16.80 10.37
C HIS A 241 -5.50 15.73 9.52
N THR A 242 -6.34 14.91 10.15
CA THR A 242 -6.96 13.78 9.47
C THR A 242 -8.44 13.95 9.17
N SER A 243 -9.18 14.85 9.80
CA SER A 243 -10.64 14.88 9.69
C SER A 243 -11.23 15.96 8.78
N GLU A 244 -10.62 17.13 8.67
CA GLU A 244 -11.24 18.23 7.92
C GLU A 244 -10.92 18.27 6.42
N LEU A 245 -9.78 17.73 6.01
CA LEU A 245 -9.38 17.70 4.59
C LEU A 245 -10.21 16.71 3.76
N GLN A 246 -10.82 15.71 4.37
CA GLN A 246 -11.57 14.67 3.66
C GLN A 246 -12.88 15.15 3.04
N SER A 247 -13.60 16.06 3.68
CA SER A 247 -14.86 16.59 3.14
C SER A 247 -14.66 17.48 1.91
N ARG A 248 -13.43 17.98 1.68
CA ARG A 248 -13.07 18.84 0.53
C ARG A 248 -12.25 18.14 -0.54
N LEU A 249 -11.67 16.98 -0.27
CA LEU A 249 -10.85 16.17 -1.19
C LEU A 249 -11.62 15.07 -1.94
N HIS A 250 -12.94 15.17 -2.04
CA HIS A 250 -13.75 14.26 -2.88
C HIS A 250 -13.33 14.16 -4.35
N LEU A 251 -12.31 14.91 -4.76
CA LEU A 251 -11.86 14.99 -6.16
C LEU A 251 -10.53 14.30 -6.46
N VAL A 252 -9.79 13.78 -5.46
CA VAL A 252 -8.41 13.27 -5.68
C VAL A 252 -8.27 11.76 -5.53
N CYS A 253 -9.26 11.04 -5.04
CA CYS A 253 -9.25 9.58 -4.93
C CYS A 253 -10.35 8.94 -5.78
N ARG A 254 -10.34 9.16 -7.08
CA ARG A 254 -10.85 8.16 -8.03
C ARG A 254 -9.66 7.34 -8.49
N LEU A 255 -9.35 6.31 -7.75
CA LEU A 255 -8.54 5.18 -8.15
C LEU A 255 -9.42 3.95 -8.26
#